data_b6b1145a52c94d84be6e51c399430a4d
#
_entry.id   b6b1145a52c94d84be6e51c399430a4d
#
_cell.length_a   1.000
_cell.length_b   1.000
_cell.length_c   1.000
_cell.angle_alpha   90.00
_cell.angle_beta   90.00
_cell.angle_gamma   90.00
#
_symmetry.space_group_name_H-M   'P 1'
#
loop_
_entity.id
_entity.type
_entity.pdbx_description
1 polymer ?
#
loop_
_entity_poly.entity_id
_entity_poly.type
_entity_poly.pdbx_seq_one_letter_code
_entity_poly.pdbx_strand_id
1 'polypeptide(L)'
;MHNITERDAQVGLSQAWHGLTDVVDEIDVKENVLTKWDVERKPLTYVDVDGNEQETGYGILVGTDDDQIIGKPMTPSYKAISNEKFLDLVSDAMSKLPKAKIESIGSVCNRGKVFVTVSLDGKSNYKVGDREFKDYLNFGNAHDQSSKLWINNTNTCTVCDNTFTYNLNDKSAMVGSAVHRGDIELKLADLSNVVDDFLGTQAEFRQKFNNLLKRKITDKKAQSLFTGFLMRNNPKEGLSTRCLNTVDSLNSLFKRGAGNRGENYADAFSAVTDYYTHNSTRGKGKNRLNQYVSSEFGLGRMNKQSFWTVVNNKDLAERTIERGTKLLSLVNQ
;
A
#
# COMPACT_ATOMS: atom_id res chain seq x y z
N MET A 1 -15.30 -4.37 2.23
CA MET A 1 -15.34 -2.90 2.09
C MET A 1 -14.59 -2.27 3.25
N HIS A 2 -13.62 -1.43 2.96
CA HIS A 2 -12.88 -0.66 3.95
C HIS A 2 -13.67 0.62 4.21
N ASN A 3 -14.31 0.76 5.37
CA ASN A 3 -14.89 2.02 5.76
C ASN A 3 -13.76 2.94 6.23
N ILE A 4 -13.28 3.78 5.36
CA ILE A 4 -12.43 4.91 5.71
C ILE A 4 -13.39 6.04 6.08
N THR A 5 -13.49 6.32 7.37
CA THR A 5 -14.35 7.40 7.90
C THR A 5 -13.51 8.62 8.28
N GLU A 6 -12.49 8.90 7.51
CA GLU A 6 -11.68 10.09 7.71
C GLU A 6 -12.40 11.29 7.10
N ARG A 7 -12.45 12.41 7.84
CA ARG A 7 -13.12 13.64 7.42
C ARG A 7 -12.51 14.27 6.16
N ASP A 8 -11.26 13.93 5.87
CA ASP A 8 -10.49 14.52 4.80
C ASP A 8 -10.21 13.47 3.70
N ALA A 9 -11.22 12.74 3.26
CA ALA A 9 -11.10 11.78 2.18
C ALA A 9 -12.32 11.81 1.26
N GLN A 10 -12.08 11.68 -0.04
CA GLN A 10 -13.09 11.61 -1.09
C GLN A 10 -12.84 10.41 -2.00
N VAL A 11 -13.89 9.86 -2.58
CA VAL A 11 -13.83 8.75 -3.53
C VAL A 11 -14.74 9.04 -4.73
N GLY A 12 -14.24 8.78 -5.93
CA GLY A 12 -15.03 8.80 -7.15
C GLY A 12 -16.03 7.64 -7.21
N LEU A 13 -17.06 7.76 -8.04
CA LEU A 13 -18.14 6.76 -8.19
C LEU A 13 -17.62 5.34 -8.47
N SER A 14 -16.53 5.22 -9.21
CA SER A 14 -15.93 3.92 -9.57
C SER A 14 -15.20 3.23 -8.41
N GLN A 15 -14.98 3.94 -7.30
CA GLN A 15 -14.20 3.45 -6.14
C GLN A 15 -15.01 3.38 -4.84
N ALA A 16 -16.32 3.30 -4.91
CA ALA A 16 -17.21 3.20 -3.74
C ALA A 16 -16.87 2.02 -2.78
N TRP A 17 -16.06 1.06 -3.23
CA TRP A 17 -15.62 -0.08 -2.45
C TRP A 17 -14.68 0.26 -1.27
N HIS A 18 -14.02 1.40 -1.28
CA HIS A 18 -13.18 1.85 -0.16
C HIS A 18 -14.00 2.25 1.07
N GLY A 19 -15.32 2.41 0.92
CA GLY A 19 -16.21 2.79 2.02
C GLY A 19 -15.95 4.20 2.54
N LEU A 20 -15.39 5.08 1.72
CA LEU A 20 -15.35 6.51 1.97
C LEU A 20 -16.77 7.04 1.94
N THR A 21 -17.07 7.95 2.84
CA THR A 21 -18.43 8.50 3.00
C THR A 21 -18.73 9.62 2.03
N ASP A 22 -17.70 10.29 1.56
CA ASP A 22 -17.82 11.43 0.65
C ASP A 22 -17.60 10.98 -0.80
N VAL A 23 -18.68 10.51 -1.44
CA VAL A 23 -18.68 10.07 -2.84
C VAL A 23 -19.05 11.25 -3.72
N VAL A 24 -18.20 11.55 -4.70
CA VAL A 24 -18.36 12.63 -5.67
C VAL A 24 -18.32 12.10 -7.10
N ASP A 25 -18.96 12.80 -8.02
CA ASP A 25 -19.00 12.39 -9.44
C ASP A 25 -17.61 12.50 -10.09
N GLU A 26 -16.86 13.54 -9.76
CA GLU A 26 -15.51 13.80 -10.25
C GLU A 26 -14.69 14.48 -9.15
N ILE A 27 -13.41 14.11 -9.05
CA ILE A 27 -12.46 14.71 -8.11
C ILE A 27 -11.51 15.60 -8.90
N ASP A 28 -11.56 16.91 -8.62
CA ASP A 28 -10.62 17.88 -9.19
C ASP A 28 -9.34 17.94 -8.34
N VAL A 29 -8.18 17.88 -8.97
CA VAL A 29 -6.89 18.02 -8.29
C VAL A 29 -6.72 19.40 -7.65
N LYS A 30 -7.40 20.44 -8.17
CA LYS A 30 -7.33 21.81 -7.68
C LYS A 30 -8.39 22.15 -6.63
N GLU A 31 -9.45 21.35 -6.52
CA GLU A 31 -10.54 21.57 -5.57
C GLU A 31 -10.96 20.24 -4.94
N ASN A 32 -10.37 19.90 -3.80
CA ASN A 32 -10.61 18.65 -3.10
C ASN A 32 -10.38 18.78 -1.58
N VAL A 33 -10.51 17.68 -0.85
CA VAL A 33 -10.35 17.68 0.62
C VAL A 33 -8.95 18.08 1.08
N LEU A 34 -7.89 17.83 0.30
CA LEU A 34 -6.52 18.20 0.67
C LEU A 34 -6.20 19.68 0.40
N THR A 35 -7.01 20.39 -0.40
CA THR A 35 -6.82 21.83 -0.61
C THR A 35 -7.43 22.68 0.52
N LYS A 36 -8.21 22.05 1.42
CA LYS A 36 -8.88 22.75 2.54
C LYS A 36 -7.98 22.96 3.75
N TRP A 37 -6.80 22.36 3.76
CA TRP A 37 -5.79 22.46 4.82
C TRP A 37 -4.41 22.18 4.27
N ASP A 38 -3.38 22.59 5.00
CA ASP A 38 -1.99 22.27 4.71
C ASP A 38 -1.23 22.04 6.03
N VAL A 39 0.07 21.85 5.95
CA VAL A 39 0.94 21.67 7.10
C VAL A 39 1.89 22.84 7.23
N GLU A 40 2.03 23.36 8.46
CA GLU A 40 2.99 24.36 8.83
C GLU A 40 3.98 23.81 9.86
N ARG A 41 5.26 24.18 9.72
CA ARG A 41 6.28 23.85 10.71
C ARG A 41 6.33 24.93 11.78
N LYS A 42 5.98 24.59 13.04
CA LYS A 42 6.19 25.45 14.20
C LYS A 42 7.44 25.03 14.98
N PRO A 43 8.24 25.98 15.51
CA PRO A 43 9.39 25.65 16.34
C PRO A 43 8.93 24.98 17.64
N LEU A 44 9.78 24.08 18.16
CA LEU A 44 9.63 23.57 19.52
C LEU A 44 10.54 24.37 20.44
N THR A 45 9.94 24.90 21.49
CA THR A 45 10.62 25.72 22.51
C THR A 45 10.58 25.02 23.87
N TYR A 46 11.45 25.47 24.77
CA TYR A 46 11.41 25.12 26.19
C TYR A 46 11.60 26.37 27.02
N VAL A 47 11.14 26.37 28.24
CA VAL A 47 11.39 27.46 29.19
C VAL A 47 12.62 27.11 30.01
N ASP A 48 13.64 27.98 29.99
CA ASP A 48 14.88 27.81 30.75
C ASP A 48 14.66 28.12 32.26
N VAL A 49 15.74 27.97 33.03
CA VAL A 49 15.70 28.15 34.49
C VAL A 49 15.39 29.60 34.92
N ASP A 50 15.59 30.54 34.03
CA ASP A 50 15.34 31.99 34.27
C ASP A 50 13.93 32.40 33.77
N GLY A 51 13.15 31.46 33.24
CA GLY A 51 11.82 31.69 32.72
C GLY A 51 11.74 32.20 31.27
N ASN A 52 12.87 32.20 30.55
CA ASN A 52 12.91 32.64 29.14
C ASN A 52 12.59 31.48 28.20
N GLU A 53 11.86 31.79 27.13
CA GLU A 53 11.57 30.81 26.06
C GLU A 53 12.80 30.67 25.13
N GLN A 54 13.24 29.43 24.95
CA GLN A 54 14.41 29.06 24.16
C GLN A 54 14.01 28.08 23.05
N GLU A 55 14.51 28.26 21.84
CA GLU A 55 14.28 27.33 20.74
C GLU A 55 15.19 26.10 20.85
N THR A 56 14.58 24.90 20.63
CA THR A 56 15.32 23.63 20.62
C THR A 56 16.05 23.35 19.29
N GLY A 57 15.76 24.12 18.24
CA GLY A 57 16.14 23.83 16.85
C GLY A 57 15.27 22.76 16.18
N TYR A 58 14.47 22.02 16.94
CA TYR A 58 13.47 21.09 16.40
C TYR A 58 12.17 21.83 16.06
N GLY A 59 11.33 21.19 15.27
CA GLY A 59 9.99 21.70 14.95
C GLY A 59 8.96 20.58 14.98
N ILE A 60 7.70 20.97 14.87
CA ILE A 60 6.58 20.05 14.72
C ILE A 60 5.67 20.55 13.60
N LEU A 61 5.04 19.64 12.87
CA LEU A 61 4.03 20.02 11.91
C LEU A 61 2.67 20.17 12.60
N VAL A 62 1.95 21.22 12.21
CA VAL A 62 0.57 21.47 12.60
C VAL A 62 -0.29 21.69 11.37
N GLY A 63 -1.57 21.37 11.47
CA GLY A 63 -2.55 21.69 10.44
C GLY A 63 -2.82 23.20 10.40
N THR A 64 -2.89 23.78 9.20
CA THR A 64 -3.10 25.23 9.03
C THR A 64 -4.50 25.71 9.38
N ASP A 65 -5.48 24.80 9.42
CA ASP A 65 -6.89 25.09 9.67
C ASP A 65 -7.34 24.90 11.13
N ASP A 66 -6.60 24.09 11.91
CA ASP A 66 -7.04 23.71 13.26
C ASP A 66 -5.90 23.57 14.29
N ASP A 67 -4.66 23.91 13.93
CA ASP A 67 -3.46 23.77 14.76
C ASP A 67 -3.24 22.34 15.31
N GLN A 68 -3.89 21.32 14.73
CA GLN A 68 -3.70 19.93 15.14
C GLN A 68 -2.25 19.52 14.90
N ILE A 69 -1.62 18.99 15.94
CA ILE A 69 -0.26 18.43 15.84
C ILE A 69 -0.28 17.17 14.96
N ILE A 70 0.61 17.14 13.95
CA ILE A 70 0.74 16.05 13.01
C ILE A 70 2.15 15.44 13.13
N GLY A 71 2.19 14.15 13.53
CA GLY A 71 3.43 13.39 13.59
C GLY A 71 4.27 13.63 14.83
N LYS A 72 5.58 13.70 14.66
CA LYS A 72 6.59 13.74 15.72
C LYS A 72 7.46 14.97 15.56
N PRO A 73 8.20 15.38 16.62
CA PRO A 73 9.25 16.40 16.50
C PRO A 73 10.22 16.06 15.36
N MET A 74 10.59 17.06 14.57
CA MET A 74 11.43 16.89 13.40
C MET A 74 12.70 17.69 13.53
N THR A 75 13.79 17.15 12.96
CA THR A 75 15.09 17.81 12.90
C THR A 75 15.06 19.03 11.97
N PRO A 76 16.00 19.97 12.10
CA PRO A 76 16.11 21.11 11.19
C PRO A 76 16.31 20.73 9.73
N SER A 77 16.90 19.56 9.46
CA SER A 77 17.15 19.05 8.11
C SER A 77 15.92 18.45 7.42
N TYR A 78 14.82 18.21 8.16
CA TYR A 78 13.58 17.70 7.57
C TYR A 78 12.87 18.81 6.80
N LYS A 79 12.52 18.51 5.56
CA LYS A 79 11.75 19.38 4.66
C LYS A 79 10.35 18.81 4.48
N ALA A 80 9.37 19.45 5.09
CA ALA A 80 7.97 19.10 4.87
C ALA A 80 7.59 19.37 3.42
N ILE A 81 6.81 18.46 2.84
CA ILE A 81 6.15 18.65 1.54
C ILE A 81 4.71 19.01 1.86
N SER A 82 4.28 20.22 1.51
CA SER A 82 2.91 20.69 1.70
C SER A 82 1.93 19.91 0.84
N ASN A 83 0.63 19.98 1.18
CA ASN A 83 -0.42 19.40 0.35
C ASN A 83 -0.44 20.06 -1.03
N GLU A 84 -0.23 21.38 -1.10
CA GLU A 84 -0.13 22.10 -2.36
C GLU A 84 0.95 21.50 -3.27
N LYS A 85 2.20 21.38 -2.80
CA LYS A 85 3.29 20.79 -3.59
C LYS A 85 3.06 19.32 -3.94
N PHE A 86 2.42 18.58 -3.06
CA PHE A 86 2.04 17.20 -3.33
C PHE A 86 0.99 17.12 -4.46
N LEU A 87 -0.01 17.99 -4.47
CA LEU A 87 -1.03 18.05 -5.51
C LEU A 87 -0.48 18.58 -6.83
N ASP A 88 0.49 19.50 -6.81
CA ASP A 88 1.21 19.94 -8.01
C ASP A 88 1.93 18.76 -8.69
N LEU A 89 2.64 17.94 -7.92
CA LEU A 89 3.25 16.70 -8.43
C LEU A 89 2.22 15.76 -9.07
N VAL A 90 1.06 15.58 -8.43
CA VAL A 90 -0.04 14.74 -8.98
C VAL A 90 -0.56 15.35 -10.30
N SER A 91 -0.78 16.66 -10.33
CA SER A 91 -1.25 17.39 -11.52
C SER A 91 -0.27 17.25 -12.68
N ASP A 92 1.02 17.45 -12.44
CA ASP A 92 2.08 17.29 -13.44
C ASP A 92 2.13 15.86 -13.98
N ALA A 93 2.06 14.87 -13.10
CA ALA A 93 2.02 13.47 -13.51
C ALA A 93 0.78 13.15 -14.36
N MET A 94 -0.41 13.64 -13.95
CA MET A 94 -1.65 13.44 -14.69
C MET A 94 -1.62 14.10 -16.06
N SER A 95 -0.96 15.26 -16.21
CA SER A 95 -0.83 15.96 -17.50
C SER A 95 -0.12 15.12 -18.58
N LYS A 96 0.76 14.20 -18.15
CA LYS A 96 1.49 13.28 -19.03
C LYS A 96 0.73 11.99 -19.32
N LEU A 97 -0.35 11.72 -18.60
CA LEU A 97 -1.16 10.51 -18.71
C LEU A 97 -2.47 10.81 -19.45
N PRO A 98 -2.72 10.21 -20.62
CA PRO A 98 -3.95 10.46 -21.35
C PRO A 98 -5.17 9.93 -20.58
N LYS A 99 -6.18 10.78 -20.39
CA LYS A 99 -7.44 10.42 -19.72
C LYS A 99 -7.26 9.93 -18.28
N ALA A 100 -6.26 10.45 -17.55
CA ALA A 100 -6.09 10.16 -16.14
C ALA A 100 -7.23 10.77 -15.32
N LYS A 101 -7.76 10.01 -14.36
CA LYS A 101 -8.80 10.46 -13.41
C LYS A 101 -8.42 10.13 -12.00
N ILE A 102 -8.68 11.04 -11.07
CA ILE A 102 -8.55 10.75 -9.65
C ILE A 102 -9.73 9.87 -9.22
N GLU A 103 -9.43 8.71 -8.65
CA GLU A 103 -10.41 7.76 -8.15
C GLU A 103 -10.62 7.89 -6.63
N SER A 104 -9.56 8.27 -5.91
CA SER A 104 -9.65 8.59 -4.49
C SER A 104 -8.54 9.54 -4.07
N ILE A 105 -8.84 10.38 -3.10
CA ILE A 105 -7.95 11.36 -2.52
C ILE A 105 -8.27 11.54 -1.04
N GLY A 106 -7.26 11.79 -0.22
CA GLY A 106 -7.53 12.09 1.19
C GLY A 106 -6.34 11.92 2.09
N SER A 107 -6.63 11.94 3.39
CA SER A 107 -5.66 11.70 4.45
C SER A 107 -6.09 10.56 5.38
N VAL A 108 -5.12 9.91 6.01
CA VAL A 108 -5.29 8.88 7.04
C VAL A 108 -4.30 9.11 8.18
N CYS A 109 -4.48 8.38 9.29
CA CYS A 109 -3.63 8.47 10.47
C CYS A 109 -3.59 9.89 11.07
N ASN A 110 -4.76 10.51 11.28
CA ASN A 110 -4.89 11.88 11.76
C ASN A 110 -4.06 12.84 10.90
N ARG A 111 -4.29 12.84 9.60
CA ARG A 111 -3.55 13.65 8.62
C ARG A 111 -2.05 13.34 8.51
N GLY A 112 -1.57 12.32 9.25
CA GLY A 112 -0.17 11.91 9.17
C GLY A 112 0.26 11.39 7.81
N LYS A 113 -0.68 10.95 6.96
CA LYS A 113 -0.43 10.50 5.59
C LYS A 113 -1.50 11.03 4.66
N VAL A 114 -1.07 11.52 3.49
CA VAL A 114 -1.96 11.91 2.39
C VAL A 114 -1.74 10.99 1.21
N PHE A 115 -2.79 10.77 0.42
CA PHE A 115 -2.74 9.90 -0.74
C PHE A 115 -3.65 10.39 -1.88
N VAL A 116 -3.27 10.03 -3.09
CA VAL A 116 -4.08 10.17 -4.31
C VAL A 116 -3.96 8.89 -5.12
N THR A 117 -5.09 8.36 -5.59
CA THR A 117 -5.15 7.21 -6.49
C THR A 117 -5.69 7.68 -7.83
N VAL A 118 -4.94 7.42 -8.89
CA VAL A 118 -5.26 7.82 -10.26
C VAL A 118 -5.48 6.58 -11.11
N SER A 119 -6.56 6.54 -11.87
CA SER A 119 -6.82 5.54 -12.92
C SER A 119 -6.54 6.11 -14.31
N LEU A 120 -6.28 5.22 -15.26
CA LEU A 120 -6.15 5.55 -16.69
C LEU A 120 -7.36 5.02 -17.45
N ASP A 121 -8.21 5.90 -17.92
CA ASP A 121 -9.44 5.53 -18.64
C ASP A 121 -9.14 4.70 -19.89
N GLY A 122 -9.78 3.51 -19.99
CA GLY A 122 -9.70 2.62 -21.15
C GLY A 122 -8.42 1.81 -21.31
N LYS A 123 -7.33 2.08 -20.56
CA LYS A 123 -6.07 1.32 -20.60
C LYS A 123 -5.75 0.60 -19.29
N SER A 124 -6.41 0.98 -18.20
CA SER A 124 -6.18 0.40 -16.88
C SER A 124 -6.75 -1.01 -16.75
N ASN A 125 -7.82 -1.33 -17.48
CA ASN A 125 -8.49 -2.63 -17.39
C ASN A 125 -7.86 -3.63 -18.37
N TYR A 126 -7.48 -4.80 -17.86
CA TYR A 126 -6.95 -5.87 -18.69
C TYR A 126 -7.22 -7.24 -18.08
N LYS A 127 -7.11 -8.28 -18.93
CA LYS A 127 -7.28 -9.67 -18.51
C LYS A 127 -5.94 -10.42 -18.51
N VAL A 128 -5.75 -11.25 -17.49
CA VAL A 128 -4.70 -12.26 -17.46
C VAL A 128 -5.36 -13.61 -17.14
N GLY A 129 -5.46 -14.47 -18.12
CA GLY A 129 -6.30 -15.67 -18.05
C GLY A 129 -7.77 -15.27 -17.96
N ASP A 130 -8.49 -15.79 -16.94
CA ASP A 130 -9.88 -15.49 -16.64
C ASP A 130 -10.08 -14.36 -15.63
N ARG A 131 -9.01 -13.69 -15.20
CA ARG A 131 -9.04 -12.61 -14.21
C ARG A 131 -8.92 -11.25 -14.87
N GLU A 132 -9.78 -10.34 -14.42
CA GLU A 132 -9.71 -8.93 -14.76
C GLU A 132 -8.91 -8.15 -13.70
N PHE A 133 -8.07 -7.24 -14.17
CA PHE A 133 -7.28 -6.33 -13.34
C PHE A 133 -7.53 -4.89 -13.77
N LYS A 134 -7.47 -4.00 -12.80
CA LYS A 134 -7.41 -2.55 -13.02
C LYS A 134 -6.15 -2.01 -12.36
N ASP A 135 -5.39 -1.25 -13.11
CA ASP A 135 -4.16 -0.63 -12.64
C ASP A 135 -4.41 0.81 -12.19
N TYR A 136 -3.76 1.18 -11.10
CA TYR A 136 -3.79 2.52 -10.55
C TYR A 136 -2.38 3.03 -10.33
N LEU A 137 -2.19 4.32 -10.56
CA LEU A 137 -1.03 5.04 -10.09
C LEU A 137 -1.38 5.69 -8.76
N ASN A 138 -0.63 5.34 -7.72
CA ASN A 138 -0.85 5.86 -6.38
C ASN A 138 0.27 6.78 -5.97
N PHE A 139 -0.10 7.92 -5.45
CA PHE A 139 0.78 8.90 -4.84
C PHE A 139 0.55 8.89 -3.33
N GLY A 140 1.60 9.05 -2.56
CA GLY A 140 1.49 9.18 -1.11
C GLY A 140 2.62 9.96 -0.51
N ASN A 141 2.28 10.78 0.48
CA ASN A 141 3.22 11.56 1.27
C ASN A 141 2.94 11.34 2.76
N ALA A 142 3.97 11.44 3.61
CA ALA A 142 3.83 11.27 5.06
C ALA A 142 4.33 12.50 5.81
N HIS A 143 3.38 13.24 6.38
CA HIS A 143 3.66 14.35 7.27
C HIS A 143 4.16 13.88 8.65
N ASP A 144 3.80 12.65 9.05
CA ASP A 144 4.20 12.01 10.31
C ASP A 144 5.62 11.41 10.30
N GLN A 145 6.39 11.65 9.25
CA GLN A 145 7.75 11.12 9.03
C GLN A 145 7.83 9.58 8.93
N SER A 146 6.71 8.88 8.86
CA SER A 146 6.67 7.41 8.84
C SER A 146 7.09 6.81 7.49
N SER A 147 7.04 7.59 6.42
CA SER A 147 7.47 7.18 5.08
C SER A 147 8.00 8.36 4.25
N LYS A 148 8.62 8.03 3.14
CA LYS A 148 9.01 8.99 2.09
C LYS A 148 7.76 9.42 1.31
N LEU A 149 7.87 10.50 0.52
CA LEU A 149 7.02 10.69 -0.64
C LEU A 149 7.24 9.54 -1.62
N TRP A 150 6.20 8.98 -2.19
CA TRP A 150 6.29 7.86 -3.13
C TRP A 150 5.21 7.89 -4.21
N ILE A 151 5.55 7.31 -5.37
CA ILE A 151 4.64 7.01 -6.47
C ILE A 151 4.75 5.52 -6.74
N ASN A 152 3.63 4.81 -6.75
CA ASN A 152 3.57 3.36 -6.95
C ASN A 152 2.49 2.96 -7.93
N ASN A 153 2.73 1.87 -8.63
CA ASN A 153 1.71 1.16 -9.36
C ASN A 153 0.99 0.15 -8.45
N THR A 154 -0.33 0.13 -8.50
CA THR A 154 -1.16 -0.86 -7.81
C THR A 154 -2.05 -1.58 -8.82
N ASN A 155 -2.00 -2.91 -8.78
CA ASN A 155 -2.87 -3.77 -9.57
C ASN A 155 -4.01 -4.26 -8.68
N THR A 156 -5.23 -3.99 -9.06
CA THR A 156 -6.42 -4.47 -8.36
C THR A 156 -7.11 -5.52 -9.21
N CYS A 157 -7.29 -6.72 -8.67
CA CYS A 157 -8.12 -7.74 -9.28
C CYS A 157 -9.58 -7.35 -9.07
N THR A 158 -10.32 -7.06 -10.13
CA THR A 158 -11.70 -6.55 -10.06
C THR A 158 -12.70 -7.58 -9.55
N VAL A 159 -12.36 -8.88 -9.59
CA VAL A 159 -13.22 -9.97 -9.10
C VAL A 159 -13.22 -10.08 -7.57
N CYS A 160 -12.10 -9.77 -6.93
CA CYS A 160 -11.90 -9.96 -5.48
C CYS A 160 -11.51 -8.69 -4.73
N ASP A 161 -11.46 -7.55 -5.40
CA ASP A 161 -11.01 -6.25 -4.87
C ASP A 161 -9.66 -6.32 -4.13
N ASN A 162 -8.85 -7.33 -4.47
CA ASN A 162 -7.53 -7.50 -3.88
C ASN A 162 -6.55 -6.51 -4.49
N THR A 163 -6.06 -5.60 -3.69
CA THR A 163 -5.06 -4.64 -4.10
C THR A 163 -3.65 -5.20 -3.89
N PHE A 164 -2.82 -5.02 -4.89
CA PHE A 164 -1.41 -5.37 -4.83
C PHE A 164 -0.57 -4.21 -5.35
N THR A 165 0.13 -3.53 -4.45
CA THR A 165 1.13 -2.54 -4.83
C THR A 165 2.34 -3.29 -5.35
N TYR A 166 2.55 -3.22 -6.66
CA TYR A 166 3.72 -3.82 -7.29
C TYR A 166 4.95 -3.02 -6.88
N ASN A 167 5.74 -3.65 -6.07
CA ASN A 167 7.13 -3.40 -5.74
C ASN A 167 7.60 -2.03 -5.21
N LEU A 168 7.80 -1.95 -3.89
CA LEU A 168 8.55 -0.85 -3.26
C LEU A 168 10.03 -1.16 -3.01
N ASN A 169 10.44 -2.42 -3.13
CA ASN A 169 11.81 -2.87 -2.79
C ASN A 169 12.62 -3.32 -3.99
N ASP A 170 12.01 -3.51 -5.14
CA ASP A 170 12.73 -3.81 -6.38
C ASP A 170 12.91 -2.49 -7.15
N LYS A 171 14.15 -2.11 -7.43
CA LYS A 171 14.48 -0.86 -8.13
C LYS A 171 13.79 -0.71 -9.49
N SER A 172 13.21 -1.80 -10.03
CA SER A 172 12.51 -1.84 -11.31
C SER A 172 11.02 -1.47 -11.27
N ALA A 173 10.41 -1.36 -10.09
CA ALA A 173 8.95 -1.15 -9.98
C ALA A 173 8.54 -0.03 -9.03
N MET A 174 9.49 0.64 -8.41
CA MET A 174 9.27 1.91 -7.75
C MET A 174 9.24 2.97 -8.84
N VAL A 175 8.04 3.47 -9.17
CA VAL A 175 7.91 4.58 -10.10
C VAL A 175 8.74 5.76 -9.57
N GLY A 176 8.72 6.03 -8.26
CA GLY A 176 9.62 6.99 -7.65
C GLY A 176 9.47 7.15 -6.14
N SER A 177 10.49 7.66 -5.48
CA SER A 177 10.38 8.14 -4.10
C SER A 177 11.37 9.27 -3.79
N ALA A 178 10.96 10.20 -2.92
CA ALA A 178 11.81 11.26 -2.43
C ALA A 178 11.84 11.28 -0.89
N VAL A 179 13.05 11.38 -0.32
CA VAL A 179 13.21 11.62 1.10
C VAL A 179 13.01 13.10 1.40
N HIS A 180 12.40 13.41 2.54
CA HIS A 180 12.12 14.77 3.03
C HIS A 180 13.39 15.50 3.49
N ARG A 181 14.44 15.55 2.64
CA ARG A 181 15.72 16.21 2.91
C ARG A 181 16.37 16.71 1.62
N GLY A 182 17.17 17.75 1.74
CA GLY A 182 17.89 18.37 0.61
C GLY A 182 16.97 19.18 -0.29
N ASP A 183 17.25 19.24 -1.58
CA ASP A 183 16.44 19.95 -2.56
C ASP A 183 15.19 19.14 -2.90
N ILE A 184 14.06 19.56 -2.34
CA ILE A 184 12.77 18.90 -2.55
C ILE A 184 12.21 19.23 -3.94
N GLU A 185 12.37 20.45 -4.42
CA GLU A 185 11.84 20.89 -5.72
C GLU A 185 12.45 20.07 -6.86
N LEU A 186 13.77 19.89 -6.85
CA LEU A 186 14.46 19.05 -7.83
C LEU A 186 13.94 17.60 -7.79
N LYS A 187 13.74 17.05 -6.59
CA LYS A 187 13.23 15.67 -6.43
C LYS A 187 11.80 15.52 -6.90
N LEU A 188 10.95 16.53 -6.70
CA LEU A 188 9.57 16.52 -7.20
C LEU A 188 9.55 16.55 -8.74
N ALA A 189 10.40 17.39 -9.35
CA ALA A 189 10.56 17.45 -10.80
C ALA A 189 11.05 16.10 -11.38
N ASP A 190 12.02 15.46 -10.74
CA ASP A 190 12.49 14.13 -11.14
C ASP A 190 11.38 13.08 -11.04
N LEU A 191 10.58 13.12 -9.97
CA LEU A 191 9.46 12.18 -9.79
C LEU A 191 8.37 12.32 -10.85
N SER A 192 8.09 13.52 -11.32
CA SER A 192 7.10 13.74 -12.38
C SER A 192 7.49 13.07 -13.70
N ASN A 193 8.80 12.88 -13.95
CA ASN A 193 9.31 12.23 -15.16
C ASN A 193 9.25 10.70 -15.09
N VAL A 194 9.12 10.12 -13.91
CA VAL A 194 9.15 8.65 -13.71
C VAL A 194 7.82 7.99 -14.12
N VAL A 195 6.78 8.78 -14.37
CA VAL A 195 5.46 8.29 -14.83
C VAL A 195 5.55 7.58 -16.18
N ASP A 196 6.53 7.91 -17.00
CA ASP A 196 6.74 7.27 -18.31
C ASP A 196 7.07 5.76 -18.19
N ASP A 197 7.66 5.32 -17.08
CA ASP A 197 7.96 3.91 -16.83
C ASP A 197 6.74 3.10 -16.35
N PHE A 198 5.63 3.76 -16.05
CA PHE A 198 4.42 3.12 -15.51
C PHE A 198 3.87 2.01 -16.44
N LEU A 199 3.81 2.25 -17.73
CA LEU A 199 3.30 1.29 -18.71
C LEU A 199 4.21 0.06 -18.85
N GLY A 200 5.52 0.22 -18.63
CA GLY A 200 6.49 -0.88 -18.63
C GLY A 200 6.29 -1.84 -17.46
N THR A 201 6.02 -1.29 -16.27
CA THR A 201 5.79 -2.12 -15.06
C THR A 201 4.53 -2.96 -15.15
N GLN A 202 3.50 -2.47 -15.85
CA GLN A 202 2.26 -3.24 -16.10
C GLN A 202 2.53 -4.49 -16.95
N ALA A 203 3.30 -4.36 -18.00
CA ALA A 203 3.63 -5.47 -18.90
C ALA A 203 4.38 -6.59 -18.13
N GLU A 204 5.31 -6.21 -17.28
CA GLU A 204 6.07 -7.14 -16.45
C GLU A 204 5.17 -7.88 -15.44
N PHE A 205 4.27 -7.17 -14.75
CA PHE A 205 3.31 -7.80 -13.85
C PHE A 205 2.43 -8.82 -14.59
N ARG A 206 1.87 -8.45 -15.75
CA ARG A 206 1.05 -9.35 -16.58
C ARG A 206 1.80 -10.62 -16.94
N GLN A 207 3.04 -10.49 -17.39
CA GLN A 207 3.88 -11.64 -17.73
C GLN A 207 4.14 -12.54 -16.53
N LYS A 208 4.56 -11.98 -15.39
CA LYS A 208 4.83 -12.74 -14.16
C LYS A 208 3.57 -13.42 -13.64
N PHE A 209 2.43 -12.71 -13.60
CA PHE A 209 1.18 -13.30 -13.13
C PHE A 209 0.69 -14.42 -14.04
N ASN A 210 0.81 -14.26 -15.36
CA ASN A 210 0.49 -15.32 -16.32
C ASN A 210 1.36 -16.57 -16.14
N ASN A 211 2.63 -16.40 -15.76
CA ASN A 211 3.51 -17.53 -15.42
C ASN A 211 3.04 -18.23 -14.12
N LEU A 212 2.53 -17.50 -13.14
CA LEU A 212 1.96 -18.11 -11.93
C LEU A 212 0.69 -18.91 -12.21
N LEU A 213 -0.18 -18.48 -13.14
CA LEU A 213 -1.36 -19.22 -13.57
C LEU A 213 -1.00 -20.58 -14.17
N LYS A 214 0.11 -20.66 -14.90
CA LYS A 214 0.58 -21.89 -15.55
C LYS A 214 1.26 -22.87 -14.59
N ARG A 215 1.72 -22.41 -13.43
CA ARG A 215 2.43 -23.21 -12.43
C ARG A 215 1.44 -23.83 -11.45
N LYS A 216 1.23 -25.15 -11.55
CA LYS A 216 0.33 -25.90 -10.66
C LYS A 216 0.94 -26.11 -9.28
N ILE A 217 0.10 -26.10 -8.24
CA ILE A 217 0.46 -26.43 -6.87
C ILE A 217 -0.69 -27.23 -6.24
N THR A 218 -0.36 -28.27 -5.48
CA THR A 218 -1.36 -29.07 -4.75
C THR A 218 -1.72 -28.39 -3.42
N ASP A 219 -2.90 -28.71 -2.88
CA ASP A 219 -3.36 -28.23 -1.56
C ASP A 219 -2.32 -28.41 -0.46
N LYS A 220 -1.71 -29.59 -0.38
CA LYS A 220 -0.69 -29.91 0.63
C LYS A 220 0.56 -29.03 0.47
N LYS A 221 1.01 -28.80 -0.76
CA LYS A 221 2.14 -27.91 -1.04
C LYS A 221 1.79 -26.44 -0.77
N ALA A 222 0.57 -26.00 -1.09
CA ALA A 222 0.10 -24.65 -0.80
C ALA A 222 0.06 -24.40 0.71
N GLN A 223 -0.46 -25.33 1.50
CA GLN A 223 -0.42 -25.27 2.96
C GLN A 223 1.03 -25.16 3.50
N SER A 224 1.94 -25.97 2.99
CA SER A 224 3.36 -25.88 3.35
C SER A 224 3.98 -24.54 2.95
N LEU A 225 3.64 -24.02 1.76
CA LEU A 225 4.09 -22.70 1.28
C LEU A 225 3.64 -21.57 2.22
N PHE A 226 2.36 -21.56 2.61
CA PHE A 226 1.83 -20.57 3.56
C PHE A 226 2.49 -20.68 4.94
N THR A 227 2.63 -21.88 5.46
CA THR A 227 3.30 -22.14 6.75
C THR A 227 4.74 -21.66 6.73
N GLY A 228 5.51 -22.05 5.72
CA GLY A 228 6.90 -21.64 5.59
C GLY A 228 7.08 -20.13 5.39
N PHE A 229 6.14 -19.49 4.69
CA PHE A 229 6.13 -18.04 4.53
C PHE A 229 5.83 -17.30 5.83
N LEU A 230 4.83 -17.72 6.59
CA LEU A 230 4.47 -17.06 7.84
C LEU A 230 5.59 -17.20 8.89
N MET A 231 6.30 -18.32 8.90
CA MET A 231 7.39 -18.62 9.84
C MET A 231 8.79 -18.20 9.35
N ARG A 232 8.87 -17.38 8.28
CA ARG A 232 10.17 -17.03 7.68
C ARG A 232 11.14 -16.27 8.60
N ASN A 233 10.60 -15.52 9.55
CA ASN A 233 11.39 -14.73 10.51
C ASN A 233 11.72 -15.50 11.79
N ASN A 234 10.91 -16.51 12.14
CA ASN A 234 11.04 -17.29 13.38
C ASN A 234 11.01 -18.81 13.08
N PRO A 235 11.93 -19.33 12.25
CA PRO A 235 11.88 -20.73 11.78
C PRO A 235 12.16 -21.77 12.86
N LYS A 236 12.66 -21.38 14.04
CA LYS A 236 12.96 -22.27 15.18
C LYS A 236 11.82 -22.34 16.19
N GLU A 237 10.84 -21.46 16.12
CA GLU A 237 9.67 -21.49 16.99
C GLU A 237 8.66 -22.53 16.48
N GLY A 238 7.96 -23.19 17.39
CA GLY A 238 6.83 -24.06 17.07
C GLY A 238 5.66 -23.26 16.47
N LEU A 239 4.75 -23.94 15.78
CA LEU A 239 3.57 -23.31 15.20
C LEU A 239 2.59 -22.87 16.30
N SER A 240 2.42 -21.57 16.47
CA SER A 240 1.40 -21.04 17.38
C SER A 240 -0.01 -21.26 16.81
N THR A 241 -1.03 -21.33 17.68
CA THR A 241 -2.44 -21.39 17.28
C THR A 241 -2.82 -20.25 16.31
N ARG A 242 -2.26 -19.06 16.52
CA ARG A 242 -2.47 -17.93 15.62
C ARG A 242 -1.92 -18.20 14.22
N CYS A 243 -0.75 -18.80 14.12
CA CYS A 243 -0.14 -19.18 12.85
C CYS A 243 -1.01 -20.24 12.15
N LEU A 244 -1.44 -21.28 12.83
CA LEU A 244 -2.30 -22.32 12.30
C LEU A 244 -3.63 -21.76 11.78
N ASN A 245 -4.33 -20.92 12.56
CA ASN A 245 -5.55 -20.25 12.13
C ASN A 245 -5.36 -19.37 10.89
N THR A 246 -4.18 -18.74 10.77
CA THR A 246 -3.85 -17.97 9.58
C THR A 246 -3.62 -18.87 8.36
N VAL A 247 -2.92 -19.98 8.53
CA VAL A 247 -2.72 -20.99 7.48
C VAL A 247 -4.06 -21.54 7.01
N ASP A 248 -4.99 -21.86 7.92
CA ASP A 248 -6.33 -22.35 7.56
C ASP A 248 -7.14 -21.30 6.79
N SER A 249 -7.05 -20.03 7.20
CA SER A 249 -7.66 -18.93 6.48
C SER A 249 -7.12 -18.80 5.05
N LEU A 250 -5.78 -18.87 4.88
CA LEU A 250 -5.13 -18.82 3.58
C LEU A 250 -5.49 -20.04 2.70
N ASN A 251 -5.57 -21.24 3.28
CA ASN A 251 -6.01 -22.43 2.57
C ASN A 251 -7.47 -22.31 2.11
N SER A 252 -8.34 -21.75 2.93
CA SER A 252 -9.72 -21.47 2.55
C SER A 252 -9.80 -20.48 1.39
N LEU A 253 -9.05 -19.38 1.47
CA LEU A 253 -9.00 -18.37 0.41
C LEU A 253 -8.36 -18.91 -0.87
N PHE A 254 -7.33 -19.76 -0.77
CA PHE A 254 -6.73 -20.45 -1.92
C PHE A 254 -7.75 -21.25 -2.72
N LYS A 255 -8.65 -21.96 -2.04
CA LYS A 255 -9.66 -22.83 -2.65
C LYS A 255 -10.94 -22.09 -3.07
N ARG A 256 -11.37 -21.10 -2.29
CA ARG A 256 -12.71 -20.50 -2.37
C ARG A 256 -12.71 -18.97 -2.41
N GLY A 257 -11.55 -18.34 -2.35
CA GLY A 257 -11.44 -16.88 -2.55
C GLY A 257 -11.98 -16.51 -3.92
N ALA A 258 -12.50 -15.29 -4.06
CA ALA A 258 -13.07 -14.83 -5.31
C ALA A 258 -12.05 -14.99 -6.48
N GLY A 259 -12.46 -15.72 -7.53
CA GLY A 259 -11.61 -16.02 -8.68
C GLY A 259 -10.57 -17.13 -8.47
N ASN A 260 -10.45 -17.72 -7.27
CA ASN A 260 -9.51 -18.81 -6.97
C ASN A 260 -10.16 -20.19 -7.20
N ARG A 261 -9.33 -21.17 -7.64
CA ARG A 261 -9.72 -22.57 -7.85
C ARG A 261 -8.90 -23.56 -7.03
N GLY A 262 -7.87 -23.07 -6.31
CA GLY A 262 -6.99 -23.92 -5.52
C GLY A 262 -6.01 -24.75 -6.37
N GLU A 263 -5.59 -24.28 -7.53
CA GLU A 263 -4.88 -25.11 -8.51
C GLU A 263 -3.45 -24.64 -8.83
N ASN A 264 -3.15 -23.35 -8.63
CA ASN A 264 -1.91 -22.76 -9.14
C ASN A 264 -1.33 -21.69 -8.20
N TYR A 265 -0.11 -21.24 -8.51
CA TYR A 265 0.57 -20.22 -7.71
C TYR A 265 -0.10 -18.85 -7.76
N ALA A 266 -0.88 -18.54 -8.80
CA ALA A 266 -1.66 -17.29 -8.84
C ALA A 266 -2.81 -17.34 -7.81
N ASP A 267 -3.46 -18.51 -7.61
CA ASP A 267 -4.45 -18.69 -6.56
C ASP A 267 -3.82 -18.55 -5.17
N ALA A 268 -2.61 -19.10 -4.97
CA ALA A 268 -1.89 -18.93 -3.71
C ALA A 268 -1.52 -17.46 -3.46
N PHE A 269 -1.09 -16.74 -4.48
CA PHE A 269 -0.80 -15.31 -4.37
C PHE A 269 -2.07 -14.51 -4.08
N SER A 270 -3.17 -14.78 -4.77
CA SER A 270 -4.47 -14.13 -4.53
C SER A 270 -4.99 -14.38 -3.13
N ALA A 271 -4.81 -15.59 -2.59
CA ALA A 271 -5.20 -15.89 -1.21
C ALA A 271 -4.45 -15.00 -0.19
N VAL A 272 -3.15 -14.78 -0.39
CA VAL A 272 -2.34 -13.93 0.49
C VAL A 272 -2.73 -12.46 0.31
N THR A 273 -2.96 -12.00 -0.91
CA THR A 273 -3.42 -10.62 -1.14
C THR A 273 -4.79 -10.37 -0.54
N ASP A 274 -5.74 -11.30 -0.69
CA ASP A 274 -7.07 -11.26 -0.06
C ASP A 274 -6.96 -11.17 1.47
N TYR A 275 -6.19 -12.08 2.07
CA TYR A 275 -6.01 -12.10 3.51
C TYR A 275 -5.48 -10.76 4.06
N TYR A 276 -4.41 -10.22 3.48
CA TYR A 276 -3.82 -8.97 3.95
C TYR A 276 -4.62 -7.73 3.55
N THR A 277 -5.46 -7.82 2.52
CA THR A 277 -6.34 -6.71 2.13
C THR A 277 -7.60 -6.67 3.01
N HIS A 278 -8.22 -7.82 3.31
CA HIS A 278 -9.56 -7.86 3.91
C HIS A 278 -9.65 -8.55 5.27
N ASN A 279 -8.73 -9.46 5.61
CA ASN A 279 -8.93 -10.43 6.69
C ASN A 279 -7.85 -10.42 7.79
N SER A 280 -6.76 -9.66 7.66
CA SER A 280 -5.62 -9.75 8.60
C SER A 280 -5.86 -9.06 9.94
N THR A 281 -6.84 -8.17 10.04
CA THR A 281 -7.26 -7.56 11.31
C THR A 281 -8.68 -8.00 11.69
N ARG A 282 -8.89 -8.28 12.97
CA ARG A 282 -10.21 -8.64 13.48
C ARG A 282 -10.93 -7.40 14.00
N GLY A 283 -12.22 -7.26 13.66
CA GLY A 283 -13.12 -6.28 14.26
C GLY A 283 -13.86 -5.38 13.27
N LYS A 284 -14.71 -4.49 13.83
CA LYS A 284 -15.54 -3.52 13.11
C LYS A 284 -15.05 -2.10 13.37
N GLY A 285 -15.36 -1.14 12.51
CA GLY A 285 -15.05 0.27 12.73
C GLY A 285 -13.54 0.59 12.64
N LYS A 286 -12.93 1.12 13.72
CA LYS A 286 -11.50 1.50 13.77
C LYS A 286 -10.54 0.41 13.27
N ASN A 287 -10.91 -0.86 13.42
CA ASN A 287 -10.08 -1.96 12.94
C ASN A 287 -10.11 -2.09 11.40
N ARG A 288 -11.15 -1.62 10.72
CA ARG A 288 -11.20 -1.59 9.25
C ARG A 288 -10.26 -0.53 8.68
N LEU A 289 -10.19 0.66 9.31
CA LEU A 289 -9.20 1.67 8.94
C LEU A 289 -7.78 1.14 9.14
N ASN A 290 -7.49 0.50 10.28
CA ASN A 290 -6.20 -0.15 10.53
C ASN A 290 -5.89 -1.24 9.51
N GLN A 291 -6.89 -1.98 9.05
CA GLN A 291 -6.74 -2.97 7.98
C GLN A 291 -6.31 -2.31 6.67
N TYR A 292 -6.99 -1.23 6.27
CA TYR A 292 -6.63 -0.46 5.07
C TYR A 292 -5.22 0.12 5.18
N VAL A 293 -4.91 0.80 6.28
CA VAL A 293 -3.57 1.38 6.50
C VAL A 293 -2.49 0.29 6.48
N SER A 294 -2.73 -0.86 7.09
CA SER A 294 -1.80 -1.99 7.05
C SER A 294 -1.64 -2.54 5.64
N SER A 295 -2.74 -2.68 4.90
CA SER A 295 -2.75 -3.22 3.54
C SER A 295 -2.01 -2.33 2.54
N GLU A 296 -2.21 -1.00 2.64
CA GLU A 296 -1.71 -0.06 1.63
C GLU A 296 -0.41 0.63 2.03
N PHE A 297 -0.17 0.83 3.33
CA PHE A 297 0.98 1.61 3.83
C PHE A 297 1.87 0.86 4.83
N GLY A 298 1.46 -0.33 5.31
CA GLY A 298 2.10 -1.00 6.42
C GLY A 298 2.52 -2.44 6.17
N LEU A 299 2.48 -3.25 7.24
CA LEU A 299 2.93 -4.64 7.22
C LEU A 299 2.16 -5.53 6.25
N GLY A 300 0.87 -5.28 6.03
CA GLY A 300 0.07 -6.03 5.06
C GLY A 300 0.64 -5.90 3.65
N ARG A 301 0.98 -4.66 3.24
CA ARG A 301 1.64 -4.41 1.96
C ARG A 301 2.98 -5.12 1.85
N MET A 302 3.84 -4.99 2.87
CA MET A 302 5.16 -5.66 2.89
C MET A 302 5.04 -7.18 2.78
N ASN A 303 4.05 -7.78 3.42
CA ASN A 303 3.80 -9.22 3.32
C ASN A 303 3.32 -9.64 1.93
N LYS A 304 2.41 -8.88 1.31
CA LYS A 304 1.99 -9.12 -0.08
C LYS A 304 3.19 -9.11 -1.04
N GLN A 305 4.07 -8.11 -0.92
CA GLN A 305 5.28 -7.99 -1.74
C GLN A 305 6.28 -9.12 -1.49
N SER A 306 6.54 -9.44 -0.21
CA SER A 306 7.45 -10.54 0.14
C SER A 306 6.94 -11.87 -0.42
N PHE A 307 5.62 -12.10 -0.38
CA PHE A 307 5.04 -13.33 -0.95
C PHE A 307 5.10 -13.35 -2.48
N TRP A 308 4.90 -12.19 -3.13
CA TRP A 308 5.12 -12.05 -4.58
C TRP A 308 6.53 -12.46 -5.00
N THR A 309 7.55 -12.02 -4.25
CA THR A 309 8.94 -12.41 -4.48
C THR A 309 9.12 -13.92 -4.32
N VAL A 310 8.53 -14.52 -3.28
CA VAL A 310 8.60 -15.97 -3.04
C VAL A 310 8.02 -16.75 -4.22
N VAL A 311 6.79 -16.43 -4.65
CA VAL A 311 6.10 -17.23 -5.68
C VAL A 311 6.71 -17.04 -7.07
N ASN A 312 7.35 -15.91 -7.37
CA ASN A 312 8.02 -15.65 -8.64
C ASN A 312 9.45 -16.18 -8.72
N ASN A 313 10.03 -16.61 -7.60
CA ASN A 313 11.34 -17.28 -7.57
C ASN A 313 11.16 -18.77 -7.22
N LYS A 314 11.45 -19.67 -8.19
CA LYS A 314 11.22 -21.11 -8.02
C LYS A 314 11.98 -21.70 -6.84
N ASP A 315 13.25 -21.38 -6.69
CA ASP A 315 14.12 -21.93 -5.63
C ASP A 315 13.68 -21.42 -4.26
N LEU A 316 13.25 -20.15 -4.18
CA LEU A 316 12.75 -19.58 -2.95
C LEU A 316 11.38 -20.18 -2.56
N ALA A 317 10.51 -20.44 -3.53
CA ALA A 317 9.24 -21.11 -3.31
C ALA A 317 9.45 -22.55 -2.80
N GLU A 318 10.36 -23.32 -3.42
CA GLU A 318 10.67 -24.68 -2.99
C GLU A 318 11.25 -24.73 -1.58
N ARG A 319 12.26 -23.91 -1.28
CA ARG A 319 12.80 -23.78 0.09
C ARG A 319 11.76 -23.36 1.12
N THR A 320 10.79 -22.52 0.71
CA THR A 320 9.68 -22.09 1.59
C THR A 320 8.72 -23.24 1.83
N ILE A 321 8.40 -24.06 0.83
CA ILE A 321 7.59 -25.27 0.95
C ILE A 321 8.28 -26.30 1.85
N GLU A 322 9.57 -26.59 1.65
CA GLU A 322 10.34 -27.52 2.48
C GLU A 322 10.32 -27.12 3.95
N ARG A 323 10.57 -25.83 4.23
CA ARG A 323 10.47 -25.29 5.60
C ARG A 323 9.10 -25.53 6.20
N GLY A 324 8.03 -25.20 5.47
CA GLY A 324 6.66 -25.39 5.97
C GLY A 324 6.31 -26.85 6.17
N THR A 325 6.73 -27.74 5.28
CA THR A 325 6.53 -29.20 5.42
C THR A 325 7.19 -29.73 6.69
N LYS A 326 8.44 -29.29 6.97
CA LYS A 326 9.14 -29.66 8.20
C LYS A 326 8.43 -29.16 9.45
N LEU A 327 7.93 -27.91 9.45
CA LEU A 327 7.21 -27.35 10.60
C LEU A 327 5.88 -28.06 10.84
N LEU A 328 5.13 -28.38 9.79
CA LEU A 328 3.86 -29.09 9.90
C LEU A 328 4.04 -30.54 10.40
N SER A 329 5.15 -31.22 10.06
CA SER A 329 5.42 -32.56 10.56
C SER A 329 5.70 -32.62 12.08
N LEU A 330 6.16 -31.51 12.67
CA LEU A 330 6.39 -31.41 14.12
C LEU A 330 5.10 -31.23 14.95
N VAL A 331 4.03 -30.76 14.33
CA VAL A 331 2.73 -30.56 15.01
C VAL A 331 1.90 -31.84 15.02
N ASN A 332 2.16 -32.76 14.08
CA ASN A 332 1.44 -34.03 13.97
C ASN A 332 2.13 -35.20 14.72
N GLN A 333 3.17 -34.89 15.46
CA GLN A 333 3.82 -35.80 16.42
C GLN A 333 3.36 -35.50 17.87
#